data_a4b7a47b6df143a0340281e7f5aade7f
#
_entry.id   a4b7a47b6df143a0340281e7f5aade7f
#
_cell.length_a   1.000
_cell.length_b   1.000
_cell.length_c   1.000
_cell.angle_alpha   90.00
_cell.angle_beta   90.00
_cell.angle_gamma   90.00
#
_symmetry.space_group_name_H-M   'P 1'
#
loop_
_entity.id
_entity.type
_entity.pdbx_description
1 polymer ?
#
loop_
_entity_poly.entity_id
_entity_poly.type
_entity_poly.pdbx_seq_one_letter_code
_entity_poly.pdbx_strand_id
1 'polypeptide(L)'
;MTEMYDREHKTYYLNGSQVTNDELVAYVKRLTEKYNFVFIEDMLDEDDWDGFVKAHREITRTYIIADDLTVSNPARIRKAYGLKAIDGFILKPNQVGTITEALAAHKFASEHGMFSVTSGRSGGVVGDVVMDLAVGLQIPFIKNGCPRSGERIDKLNFLMRVKDNYPGCHMAKIDDIVRF
;
A
#
# COMPACT_ATOMS: atom_id res chain seq x y z
N MET A 1 10.07 3.22 -5.70
CA MET A 1 10.84 3.86 -6.83
C MET A 1 11.97 4.77 -6.36
N THR A 2 12.06 5.10 -5.09
CA THR A 2 13.09 6.00 -4.52
C THR A 2 14.53 5.57 -4.87
N GLU A 3 14.85 4.29 -4.88
CA GLU A 3 16.17 3.76 -5.29
C GLU A 3 16.52 3.97 -6.76
N MET A 4 15.52 4.25 -7.60
CA MET A 4 15.69 4.50 -9.04
C MET A 4 15.59 6.00 -9.37
N TYR A 5 15.45 6.86 -8.35
CA TYR A 5 15.29 8.28 -8.51
C TYR A 5 16.63 9.02 -8.40
N ASP A 6 16.98 9.73 -9.44
CA ASP A 6 18.11 10.66 -9.46
C ASP A 6 17.65 12.03 -8.94
N ARG A 7 18.03 12.33 -7.69
CA ARG A 7 17.64 13.58 -7.01
C ARG A 7 18.26 14.82 -7.62
N GLU A 8 19.45 14.70 -8.26
CA GLU A 8 20.15 15.81 -8.89
C GLU A 8 19.44 16.23 -10.19
N HIS A 9 19.09 15.26 -11.03
CA HIS A 9 18.44 15.50 -12.31
C HIS A 9 16.91 15.44 -12.26
N LYS A 10 16.34 15.05 -11.12
CA LYS A 10 14.89 14.83 -10.92
C LYS A 10 14.27 13.89 -11.96
N THR A 11 14.96 12.80 -12.24
CA THR A 11 14.56 11.77 -13.20
C THR A 11 14.59 10.39 -12.58
N TYR A 12 13.93 9.45 -13.21
CA TYR A 12 13.92 8.04 -12.82
C TYR A 12 14.77 7.22 -13.80
N TYR A 13 15.39 6.15 -13.29
CA TYR A 13 16.10 5.21 -14.13
C TYR A 13 15.21 4.03 -14.47
N LEU A 14 14.76 3.90 -15.72
CA LEU A 14 13.84 2.87 -16.18
C LEU A 14 14.39 2.19 -17.44
N ASN A 15 14.54 0.87 -17.40
CA ASN A 15 14.97 0.05 -18.54
C ASN A 15 16.28 0.55 -19.21
N GLY A 16 17.23 1.02 -18.41
CA GLY A 16 18.52 1.49 -18.92
C GLY A 16 18.52 2.94 -19.42
N SER A 17 17.44 3.69 -19.23
CA SER A 17 17.31 5.09 -19.65
C SER A 17 16.83 5.97 -18.51
N GLN A 18 17.23 7.22 -18.51
CA GLN A 18 16.63 8.23 -17.64
C GLN A 18 15.30 8.69 -18.26
N VAL A 19 14.27 8.74 -17.41
CA VAL A 19 12.93 9.19 -17.78
C VAL A 19 12.45 10.24 -16.79
N THR A 20 11.68 11.20 -17.28
CA THR A 20 11.02 12.19 -16.43
C THR A 20 9.88 11.55 -15.63
N ASN A 21 9.40 12.24 -14.60
CA ASN A 21 8.19 11.90 -13.88
C ASN A 21 7.00 11.67 -14.83
N ASP A 22 6.81 12.57 -15.77
CA ASP A 22 5.71 12.51 -16.73
C ASP A 22 5.77 11.28 -17.63
N GLU A 23 6.95 10.91 -18.09
CA GLU A 23 7.16 9.72 -18.90
C GLU A 23 6.92 8.44 -18.08
N LEU A 24 7.34 8.43 -16.81
CA LEU A 24 7.10 7.31 -15.92
C LEU A 24 5.60 7.13 -15.64
N VAL A 25 4.88 8.20 -15.32
CA VAL A 25 3.43 8.17 -15.12
C VAL A 25 2.72 7.68 -16.39
N ALA A 26 3.09 8.19 -17.55
CA ALA A 26 2.53 7.75 -18.83
C ALA A 26 2.86 6.27 -19.13
N TYR A 27 4.05 5.80 -18.79
CA TYR A 27 4.43 4.40 -18.93
C TYR A 27 3.57 3.49 -18.05
N VAL A 28 3.44 3.82 -16.76
CA VAL A 28 2.62 3.04 -15.81
C VAL A 28 1.15 3.06 -16.22
N LYS A 29 0.63 4.20 -16.68
CA LYS A 29 -0.74 4.30 -17.21
C LYS A 29 -0.97 3.30 -18.33
N ARG A 30 -0.07 3.23 -19.33
CA ARG A 30 -0.19 2.22 -20.41
C ARG A 30 -0.16 0.78 -19.90
N LEU A 31 0.60 0.50 -18.82
CA LEU A 31 0.57 -0.83 -18.21
C LEU A 31 -0.80 -1.14 -17.60
N THR A 32 -1.44 -0.17 -16.93
CA THR A 32 -2.77 -0.36 -16.35
C THR A 32 -3.88 -0.49 -17.40
N GLU A 33 -3.68 0.03 -18.58
CA GLU A 33 -4.59 -0.15 -19.71
C GLU A 33 -4.45 -1.57 -20.32
N LYS A 34 -3.26 -2.15 -20.24
CA LYS A 34 -2.94 -3.46 -20.79
C LYS A 34 -3.18 -4.61 -19.82
N TYR A 35 -2.96 -4.40 -18.54
CA TYR A 35 -3.02 -5.42 -17.50
C TYR A 35 -3.95 -4.98 -16.37
N ASN A 36 -4.57 -5.95 -15.73
CA ASN A 36 -5.47 -5.74 -14.60
C ASN A 36 -4.64 -5.65 -13.31
N PHE A 37 -4.41 -4.43 -12.83
CA PHE A 37 -3.80 -4.17 -11.53
C PHE A 37 -4.86 -3.73 -10.54
N VAL A 38 -4.89 -4.32 -9.35
CA VAL A 38 -5.74 -3.84 -8.25
C VAL A 38 -5.19 -2.53 -7.73
N PHE A 39 -3.91 -2.50 -7.40
CA PHE A 39 -3.22 -1.28 -6.95
C PHE A 39 -1.75 -1.26 -7.39
N ILE A 40 -1.18 -0.07 -7.38
CA ILE A 40 0.25 0.19 -7.60
C ILE A 40 0.78 0.94 -6.38
N GLU A 41 1.83 0.41 -5.79
CA GLU A 41 2.49 0.95 -4.61
C GLU A 41 3.76 1.70 -4.97
N ASP A 42 3.94 2.89 -4.38
CA ASP A 42 5.16 3.72 -4.46
C ASP A 42 5.78 3.82 -5.87
N MET A 43 4.93 4.18 -6.82
CA MET A 43 5.37 4.29 -8.21
C MET A 43 6.32 5.47 -8.47
N LEU A 44 6.48 6.36 -7.50
CA LEU A 44 7.33 7.56 -7.56
C LEU A 44 8.18 7.69 -6.30
N ASP A 45 9.06 8.68 -6.25
CA ASP A 45 9.88 9.00 -5.07
C ASP A 45 9.01 9.41 -3.88
N GLU A 46 9.46 9.09 -2.67
CA GLU A 46 8.76 9.32 -1.40
C GLU A 46 8.46 10.80 -1.07
N ASP A 47 9.07 11.73 -1.78
CA ASP A 47 8.84 13.17 -1.63
C ASP A 47 8.20 13.81 -2.89
N ASP A 48 7.91 13.02 -3.92
CA ASP A 48 7.32 13.51 -5.17
C ASP A 48 5.78 13.65 -5.10
N TRP A 49 5.32 14.55 -4.24
CA TRP A 49 3.89 14.80 -4.00
C TRP A 49 3.13 15.20 -5.27
N ASP A 50 3.72 16.07 -6.10
CA ASP A 50 3.09 16.54 -7.34
C ASP A 50 2.95 15.41 -8.36
N GLY A 51 3.95 14.54 -8.42
CA GLY A 51 3.89 13.34 -9.24
C GLY A 51 2.80 12.36 -8.81
N PHE A 52 2.64 12.13 -7.51
CA PHE A 52 1.55 11.30 -7.00
C PHE A 52 0.18 11.91 -7.31
N VAL A 53 0.00 13.22 -7.17
CA VAL A 53 -1.25 13.93 -7.57
C VAL A 53 -1.54 13.72 -9.05
N LYS A 54 -0.52 13.85 -9.91
CA LYS A 54 -0.66 13.61 -11.35
C LYS A 54 -1.01 12.15 -11.65
N ALA A 55 -0.28 11.20 -11.05
CA ALA A 55 -0.53 9.78 -11.23
C ALA A 55 -1.96 9.41 -10.83
N HIS A 56 -2.42 9.83 -9.67
CA HIS A 56 -3.77 9.60 -9.18
C HIS A 56 -4.86 10.17 -10.10
N ARG A 57 -4.61 11.34 -10.69
CA ARG A 57 -5.55 11.95 -11.64
C ARG A 57 -5.61 11.20 -12.98
N GLU A 58 -4.47 10.71 -13.48
CA GLU A 58 -4.35 10.15 -14.82
C GLU A 58 -4.57 8.64 -14.90
N ILE A 59 -4.31 7.93 -13.80
CA ILE A 59 -4.43 6.47 -13.71
C ILE A 59 -5.72 6.14 -12.94
N THR A 60 -6.78 5.80 -13.67
CA THR A 60 -8.12 5.64 -13.08
C THR A 60 -8.59 4.19 -12.96
N ARG A 61 -7.93 3.24 -13.66
CA ARG A 61 -8.31 1.82 -13.67
C ARG A 61 -7.70 1.01 -12.53
N THR A 62 -6.81 1.61 -11.73
CA THR A 62 -6.15 0.96 -10.60
C THR A 62 -6.01 1.95 -9.46
N TYR A 63 -5.85 1.47 -8.25
CA TYR A 63 -5.61 2.32 -7.09
C TYR A 63 -4.14 2.71 -7.00
N ILE A 64 -3.87 3.96 -6.71
CA ILE A 64 -2.53 4.45 -6.35
C ILE A 64 -2.41 4.42 -4.83
N ILE A 65 -1.46 3.66 -4.32
CA ILE A 65 -1.24 3.55 -2.88
C ILE A 65 0.20 3.89 -2.51
N ALA A 66 0.41 4.27 -1.28
CA ALA A 66 1.70 4.73 -0.78
C ALA A 66 2.17 3.94 0.45
N ASP A 67 3.44 3.58 0.46
CA ASP A 67 4.20 3.12 1.63
C ASP A 67 5.10 4.26 2.13
N ASP A 68 6.19 4.53 1.43
CA ASP A 68 7.23 5.47 1.86
C ASP A 68 6.78 6.94 1.79
N LEU A 69 5.89 7.32 0.87
CA LEU A 69 5.29 8.66 0.85
C LEU A 69 4.54 8.98 2.14
N THR A 70 3.89 7.99 2.78
CA THR A 70 3.04 8.20 3.95
C THR A 70 3.63 7.68 5.26
N VAL A 71 4.48 6.67 5.20
CA VAL A 71 5.11 5.95 6.34
C VAL A 71 4.10 5.63 7.46
N SER A 72 2.87 5.28 7.10
CA SER A 72 1.74 5.07 8.03
C SER A 72 1.43 6.27 8.95
N ASN A 73 1.97 7.45 8.67
CA ASN A 73 1.85 8.64 9.51
C ASN A 73 0.50 9.35 9.26
N PRO A 74 -0.34 9.57 10.30
CA PRO A 74 -1.66 10.19 10.14
C PRO A 74 -1.62 11.58 9.52
N ALA A 75 -0.59 12.39 9.79
CA ALA A 75 -0.48 13.73 9.20
C ALA A 75 -0.15 13.69 7.71
N ARG A 76 0.77 12.78 7.30
CA ARG A 76 1.10 12.58 5.89
C ARG A 76 -0.08 11.99 5.11
N ILE A 77 -0.85 11.08 5.71
CA ILE A 77 -2.07 10.51 5.10
C ILE A 77 -3.14 11.59 4.89
N ARG A 78 -3.36 12.46 5.89
CA ARG A 78 -4.28 13.61 5.74
C ARG A 78 -3.83 14.55 4.62
N LYS A 79 -2.53 14.83 4.53
CA LYS A 79 -1.96 15.63 3.43
C LYS A 79 -2.23 14.95 2.08
N ALA A 80 -1.94 13.66 1.96
CA ALA A 80 -2.15 12.90 0.73
C ALA A 80 -3.61 12.90 0.30
N TYR A 81 -4.54 12.72 1.23
CA TYR A 81 -5.98 12.84 1.00
C TYR A 81 -6.37 14.23 0.50
N GLY A 82 -5.94 15.29 1.20
CA GLY A 82 -6.25 16.68 0.83
C GLY A 82 -5.73 17.06 -0.56
N LEU A 83 -4.60 16.51 -0.97
CA LEU A 83 -4.01 16.69 -2.30
C LEU A 83 -4.62 15.77 -3.36
N LYS A 84 -5.41 14.77 -2.99
CA LYS A 84 -5.88 13.70 -3.88
C LYS A 84 -4.70 12.97 -4.54
N ALA A 85 -3.70 12.62 -3.74
CA ALA A 85 -2.46 12.02 -4.22
C ALA A 85 -2.53 10.48 -4.26
N ILE A 86 -3.36 9.87 -3.41
CA ILE A 86 -3.45 8.41 -3.26
C ILE A 86 -4.88 7.97 -2.95
N ASP A 87 -5.17 6.70 -3.23
CA ASP A 87 -6.42 6.01 -2.85
C ASP A 87 -6.29 5.21 -1.55
N GLY A 88 -5.07 4.89 -1.14
CA GLY A 88 -4.81 4.07 0.04
C GLY A 88 -3.34 4.09 0.44
N PHE A 89 -3.02 3.35 1.49
CA PHE A 89 -1.64 3.32 2.02
C PHE A 89 -1.30 1.97 2.64
N ILE A 90 -0.01 1.72 2.81
CA ILE A 90 0.49 0.54 3.53
C ILE A 90 0.50 0.83 5.03
N LEU A 91 -0.21 0.01 5.79
CA LEU A 91 -0.28 0.11 7.26
C LEU A 91 0.84 -0.72 7.88
N LYS A 92 1.81 -0.04 8.46
CA LYS A 92 2.96 -0.62 9.17
C LYS A 92 3.13 0.04 10.55
N PRO A 93 2.67 -0.57 11.63
CA PRO A 93 2.78 0.03 12.97
C PRO A 93 4.19 0.42 13.37
N ASN A 94 5.20 -0.32 12.91
CA ASN A 94 6.59 -0.02 13.22
C ASN A 94 7.15 1.24 12.53
N GLN A 95 6.52 1.73 11.45
CA GLN A 95 6.92 3.00 10.81
C GLN A 95 6.41 4.19 11.60
N VAL A 96 5.16 4.16 12.04
CA VAL A 96 4.56 5.25 12.81
C VAL A 96 4.93 5.21 14.30
N GLY A 97 5.27 4.03 14.82
CA GLY A 97 5.86 3.84 16.13
C GLY A 97 4.90 3.33 17.21
N THR A 98 3.60 3.59 17.11
CA THR A 98 2.60 3.10 18.06
C THR A 98 1.37 2.50 17.38
N ILE A 99 0.72 1.55 18.06
CA ILE A 99 -0.55 0.99 17.61
C ILE A 99 -1.64 2.06 17.59
N THR A 100 -1.65 2.97 18.54
CA THR A 100 -2.61 4.08 18.60
C THR A 100 -2.57 4.95 17.36
N GLU A 101 -1.39 5.32 16.90
CA GLU A 101 -1.22 6.11 15.68
C GLU A 101 -1.56 5.31 14.42
N ALA A 102 -1.19 4.02 14.36
CA ALA A 102 -1.58 3.14 13.28
C ALA A 102 -3.10 3.01 13.17
N LEU A 103 -3.81 2.83 14.29
CA LEU A 103 -5.28 2.82 14.33
C LEU A 103 -5.89 4.16 13.93
N ALA A 104 -5.28 5.29 14.35
CA ALA A 104 -5.73 6.62 13.95
C ALA A 104 -5.57 6.86 12.44
N ALA A 105 -4.48 6.37 11.85
CA ALA A 105 -4.24 6.41 10.42
C ALA A 105 -5.30 5.61 9.63
N HIS A 106 -5.53 4.36 10.05
CA HIS A 106 -6.55 3.50 9.44
C HIS A 106 -7.96 4.09 9.58
N LYS A 107 -8.32 4.55 10.78
CA LYS A 107 -9.63 5.16 11.04
C LYS A 107 -9.88 6.35 10.12
N PHE A 108 -8.92 7.28 10.03
CA PHE A 108 -9.03 8.42 9.13
C PHE A 108 -9.24 7.97 7.68
N ALA A 109 -8.43 7.02 7.21
CA ALA A 109 -8.53 6.51 5.85
C ALA A 109 -9.91 5.90 5.56
N SER A 110 -10.41 5.02 6.43
CA SER A 110 -11.71 4.37 6.25
C SER A 110 -12.88 5.36 6.26
N GLU A 111 -12.84 6.39 7.11
CA GLU A 111 -13.85 7.45 7.18
C GLU A 111 -13.86 8.34 5.91
N HIS A 112 -12.79 8.31 5.11
CA HIS A 112 -12.63 9.13 3.90
C HIS A 112 -12.58 8.32 2.60
N GLY A 113 -13.02 7.06 2.64
CA GLY A 113 -13.08 6.20 1.44
C GLY A 113 -11.72 5.75 0.91
N MET A 114 -10.65 5.91 1.69
CA MET A 114 -9.35 5.34 1.42
C MET A 114 -9.26 3.96 2.06
N PHE A 115 -8.40 3.10 1.52
CA PHE A 115 -8.14 1.80 2.14
C PHE A 115 -6.70 1.66 2.62
N SER A 116 -6.48 0.71 3.53
CA SER A 116 -5.16 0.33 3.98
C SER A 116 -4.84 -1.10 3.58
N VAL A 117 -3.55 -1.40 3.45
CA VAL A 117 -3.01 -2.73 3.23
C VAL A 117 -2.05 -3.02 4.36
N THR A 118 -2.31 -4.01 5.19
CA THR A 118 -1.36 -4.39 6.24
C THR A 118 -0.14 -5.07 5.63
N SER A 119 1.03 -4.77 6.16
CA SER A 119 2.28 -5.33 5.65
C SER A 119 3.17 -5.87 6.75
N GLY A 120 3.57 -7.14 6.61
CA GLY A 120 4.68 -7.69 7.37
C GLY A 120 6.02 -7.08 6.93
N ARG A 121 7.03 -7.21 7.79
CA ARG A 121 8.39 -6.78 7.50
C ARG A 121 9.27 -7.97 7.11
N SER A 122 10.24 -7.75 6.24
CA SER A 122 11.33 -8.70 6.06
C SER A 122 12.15 -8.77 7.36
N GLY A 123 12.39 -9.98 7.86
CA GLY A 123 13.04 -10.16 9.16
C GLY A 123 12.16 -9.82 10.37
N GLY A 124 10.84 -9.82 10.20
CA GLY A 124 9.90 -9.70 11.31
C GLY A 124 9.96 -10.90 12.27
N VAL A 125 9.18 -10.82 13.34
CA VAL A 125 9.12 -11.88 14.36
C VAL A 125 7.84 -12.72 14.23
N VAL A 126 7.89 -13.95 14.75
CA VAL A 126 6.70 -14.80 14.93
C VAL A 126 5.79 -14.15 15.96
N GLY A 127 4.49 -14.10 15.70
CA GLY A 127 3.51 -13.51 16.62
C GLY A 127 3.48 -11.97 16.61
N ASP A 128 3.92 -11.31 15.55
CA ASP A 128 3.73 -9.86 15.43
C ASP A 128 2.24 -9.49 15.26
N VAL A 129 1.91 -8.23 15.57
CA VAL A 129 0.53 -7.71 15.61
C VAL A 129 -0.11 -7.47 14.22
N VAL A 130 0.62 -7.69 13.13
CA VAL A 130 0.17 -7.31 11.78
C VAL A 130 -1.10 -8.05 11.38
N MET A 131 -1.20 -9.35 11.71
CA MET A 131 -2.38 -10.15 11.36
C MET A 131 -3.58 -9.86 12.25
N ASP A 132 -3.35 -9.53 13.52
CA ASP A 132 -4.42 -9.08 14.42
C ASP A 132 -5.05 -7.79 13.88
N LEU A 133 -4.24 -6.84 13.41
CA LEU A 133 -4.72 -5.63 12.76
C LEU A 133 -5.45 -5.93 11.44
N ALA A 134 -4.91 -6.82 10.61
CA ALA A 134 -5.55 -7.18 9.34
C ALA A 134 -6.96 -7.71 9.55
N VAL A 135 -7.11 -8.68 10.47
CA VAL A 135 -8.40 -9.33 10.75
C VAL A 135 -9.30 -8.40 11.58
N GLY A 136 -8.77 -7.81 12.65
CA GLY A 136 -9.56 -6.98 13.57
C GLY A 136 -10.11 -5.70 12.94
N LEU A 137 -9.40 -5.14 11.96
CA LEU A 137 -9.82 -3.95 11.20
C LEU A 137 -10.49 -4.31 9.87
N GLN A 138 -10.65 -5.59 9.56
CA GLN A 138 -11.24 -6.10 8.31
C GLN A 138 -10.55 -5.53 7.06
N ILE A 139 -9.23 -5.43 7.10
CA ILE A 139 -8.44 -4.90 5.98
C ILE A 139 -8.42 -5.92 4.84
N PRO A 140 -8.82 -5.53 3.61
CA PRO A 140 -9.03 -6.49 2.52
C PRO A 140 -7.77 -7.12 1.96
N PHE A 141 -6.60 -6.49 2.16
CA PHE A 141 -5.34 -6.95 1.59
C PHE A 141 -4.23 -7.02 2.63
N ILE A 142 -3.38 -8.02 2.49
CA ILE A 142 -2.15 -8.15 3.26
C ILE A 142 -0.94 -8.37 2.34
N LYS A 143 0.20 -7.79 2.70
CA LYS A 143 1.51 -8.10 2.11
C LYS A 143 2.27 -8.99 3.08
N ASN A 144 2.26 -10.29 2.85
CA ASN A 144 2.91 -11.26 3.74
C ASN A 144 4.31 -11.68 3.26
N GLY A 145 4.61 -11.47 2.00
CA GLY A 145 5.81 -11.99 1.35
C GLY A 145 5.73 -13.50 1.09
N CYS A 146 6.83 -14.06 0.62
CA CYS A 146 6.92 -15.49 0.32
C CYS A 146 6.86 -16.34 1.61
N PRO A 147 6.07 -17.43 1.69
CA PRO A 147 5.96 -18.30 2.86
C PRO A 147 7.20 -19.19 3.03
N ARG A 148 8.34 -18.57 3.23
CA ARG A 148 9.67 -19.19 3.26
C ARG A 148 10.29 -19.18 4.65
N SER A 149 9.86 -18.30 5.53
CA SER A 149 10.39 -18.13 6.89
C SER A 149 9.29 -18.26 7.94
N GLY A 150 9.68 -18.55 9.17
CA GLY A 150 8.76 -18.88 10.26
C GLY A 150 7.73 -17.77 10.53
N GLU A 151 8.17 -16.51 10.54
CA GLU A 151 7.28 -15.35 10.78
C GLU A 151 6.22 -15.16 9.67
N ARG A 152 6.52 -15.57 8.44
CA ARG A 152 5.56 -15.49 7.33
C ARG A 152 4.59 -16.67 7.31
N ILE A 153 5.11 -17.87 7.65
CA ILE A 153 4.27 -19.06 7.80
C ILE A 153 3.32 -18.91 8.98
N ASP A 154 3.78 -18.35 10.11
CA ASP A 154 2.92 -18.10 11.27
C ASP A 154 1.73 -17.19 10.94
N LYS A 155 1.95 -16.16 10.12
CA LYS A 155 0.86 -15.28 9.65
C LYS A 155 -0.20 -16.03 8.84
N LEU A 156 0.21 -16.94 7.98
CA LEU A 156 -0.75 -17.77 7.23
C LEU A 156 -1.48 -18.74 8.18
N ASN A 157 -0.77 -19.35 9.12
CA ASN A 157 -1.37 -20.21 10.14
C ASN A 157 -2.34 -19.42 11.04
N PHE A 158 -2.06 -18.14 11.33
CA PHE A 158 -2.98 -17.27 12.06
C PHE A 158 -4.31 -17.13 11.31
N LEU A 159 -4.29 -16.86 10.00
CA LEU A 159 -5.51 -16.77 9.19
C LEU A 159 -6.30 -18.10 9.17
N MET A 160 -5.61 -19.24 9.12
CA MET A 160 -6.26 -20.55 9.24
C MET A 160 -6.94 -20.71 10.60
N ARG A 161 -6.24 -20.39 11.70
CA ARG A 161 -6.83 -20.41 13.06
C ARG A 161 -8.05 -19.47 13.18
N VAL A 162 -8.00 -18.30 12.56
CA VAL A 162 -9.15 -17.37 12.52
C VAL A 162 -10.34 -18.04 11.84
N LYS A 163 -10.12 -18.68 10.68
CA LYS A 163 -11.19 -19.41 9.97
C LYS A 163 -11.80 -20.54 10.80
N ASP A 164 -10.98 -21.28 11.52
CA ASP A 164 -11.44 -22.39 12.36
C ASP A 164 -12.25 -21.90 13.58
N ASN A 165 -11.80 -20.81 14.23
CA ASN A 165 -12.43 -20.26 15.43
C ASN A 165 -13.64 -19.36 15.13
N TYR A 166 -13.71 -18.79 13.93
CA TYR A 166 -14.78 -17.87 13.49
C TYR A 166 -15.38 -18.33 12.17
N PRO A 167 -16.29 -19.32 12.16
CA PRO A 167 -16.84 -19.91 10.92
C PRO A 167 -17.51 -18.92 9.97
N GLY A 168 -17.95 -17.76 10.48
CA GLY A 168 -18.51 -16.67 9.66
C GLY A 168 -17.47 -15.85 8.89
N CYS A 169 -16.18 -16.00 9.21
CA CYS A 169 -15.13 -15.28 8.50
C CYS A 169 -14.93 -15.82 7.08
N HIS A 170 -14.71 -14.91 6.15
CA HIS A 170 -14.42 -15.23 4.74
C HIS A 170 -13.42 -14.22 4.17
N MET A 171 -12.78 -14.59 3.07
CA MET A 171 -11.89 -13.69 2.35
C MET A 171 -12.67 -12.52 1.75
N ALA A 172 -12.03 -11.36 1.64
CA ALA A 172 -12.60 -10.21 0.93
C ALA A 172 -12.94 -10.62 -0.52
N LYS A 173 -14.08 -10.14 -1.01
CA LYS A 173 -14.48 -10.33 -2.41
C LYS A 173 -13.75 -9.31 -3.26
N ILE A 174 -12.85 -9.79 -4.12
CA ILE A 174 -12.03 -8.92 -4.95
C ILE A 174 -12.86 -8.13 -5.95
N ASP A 175 -13.94 -8.73 -6.48
CA ASP A 175 -14.81 -8.09 -7.45
C ASP A 175 -15.51 -6.84 -6.92
N ASP A 176 -15.69 -6.73 -5.60
CA ASP A 176 -16.28 -5.55 -4.96
C ASP A 176 -15.27 -4.39 -4.82
N ILE A 177 -13.99 -4.63 -5.12
CA ILE A 177 -12.88 -3.70 -4.85
C ILE A 177 -12.23 -3.20 -6.14
N VAL A 178 -12.12 -4.02 -7.19
CA VAL A 178 -11.40 -3.69 -8.42
C VAL A 178 -12.06 -2.57 -9.23
N ARG A 179 -11.24 -1.85 -10.03
CA ARG A 179 -11.68 -0.76 -10.92
C ARG A 179 -11.63 -1.10 -12.42
N PHE A 180 -11.31 -2.35 -12.76
CA PHE A 180 -11.20 -2.83 -14.16
C PHE A 180 -12.28 -3.83 -14.54
#